data_0ee976e8010cac098b3888128a098e77
#
_entry.id   0ee976e8010cac098b3888128a098e77
#
_cell.length_a   1.000
_cell.length_b   1.000
_cell.length_c   1.000
_cell.angle_alpha   90.00
_cell.angle_beta   90.00
_cell.angle_gamma   90.00
#
_symmetry.space_group_name_H-M   'P 1'
#
loop_
_entity.id
_entity.type
_entity.pdbx_description
1 polymer ?
#
loop_
_entity_poly.entity_id
_entity_poly.type
_entity_poly.pdbx_seq_one_letter_code
_entity_poly.pdbx_strand_id
1 'polypeptide(L)'
;MDRSSTLPDDFSARIERTDRTDEATWIEARLRPFESHTAASVVPGGFECYARLLHPSTRRGMTGGPPEVRWAEVSAWSGVPMSKDVQFHQIAFPRSEQSTPPPWRGEPARGTLTLGDATALLESLTRHTSTPSRCWFGVWDGYGGWESRETGGPPRSGVEMPKVELPGRSYLLYKGPIDGATAFSEPSFQTPNLWWPSDRSWCVASEIDLDWTYVGGSTALIQDLLHNRSLEAVPVEPSDSCVFQLAAADAPTFLEATDTLWRDGTVTISTTLGEIEAILTGRGLRSTLAISWKRHGGGSGRCTTTLDGSDSDLIGAFLGMARENLLRS
;
A
#
# COMPACT_ATOMS: atom_id res chain seq x y z
N MET A 1 -19.60 -29.06 17.41
CA MET A 1 -19.57 -28.84 15.96
C MET A 1 -18.18 -28.40 15.65
N ASP A 2 -17.41 -29.36 15.24
CA ASP A 2 -15.98 -29.25 14.93
C ASP A 2 -15.82 -28.49 13.60
N ARG A 3 -15.28 -27.28 13.62
CA ARG A 3 -14.81 -26.58 12.44
C ARG A 3 -13.30 -26.72 12.39
N SER A 4 -12.84 -27.87 11.96
CA SER A 4 -11.47 -28.05 11.48
C SER A 4 -11.33 -27.20 10.20
N SER A 5 -10.78 -26.00 10.34
CA SER A 5 -10.38 -25.18 9.19
C SER A 5 -9.07 -25.74 8.64
N THR A 6 -9.17 -26.79 7.86
CA THR A 6 -8.08 -27.16 6.94
C THR A 6 -8.00 -26.08 5.86
N LEU A 7 -6.78 -25.64 5.53
CA LEU A 7 -6.53 -24.84 4.32
C LEU A 7 -7.23 -25.53 3.13
N PRO A 8 -7.76 -24.75 2.17
CA PRO A 8 -8.28 -25.34 0.95
C PRO A 8 -7.23 -26.28 0.35
N ASP A 9 -7.64 -27.46 -0.11
CA ASP A 9 -6.77 -28.45 -0.75
C ASP A 9 -5.93 -27.86 -1.90
N ASP A 10 -6.31 -26.68 -2.41
CA ASP A 10 -5.68 -25.96 -3.50
C ASP A 10 -4.41 -25.16 -3.08
N PHE A 11 -4.26 -24.74 -1.81
CA PHE A 11 -3.10 -23.98 -1.37
C PHE A 11 -1.82 -24.82 -1.41
N SER A 12 -1.83 -25.97 -0.76
CA SER A 12 -0.67 -26.89 -0.71
C SER A 12 -0.36 -27.56 -2.04
N ALA A 13 -1.30 -27.55 -2.99
CA ALA A 13 -1.07 -28.05 -4.35
C ALA A 13 -0.32 -27.05 -5.23
N ARG A 14 -0.36 -25.73 -4.92
CA ARG A 14 0.23 -24.67 -5.75
C ARG A 14 1.54 -24.14 -5.22
N ILE A 15 1.71 -24.04 -3.90
CA ILE A 15 2.90 -23.46 -3.29
C ILE A 15 3.40 -24.32 -2.14
N GLU A 16 4.70 -24.28 -1.92
CA GLU A 16 5.40 -25.04 -0.89
C GLU A 16 6.26 -24.09 -0.05
N ARG A 17 6.17 -24.19 1.27
CA ARG A 17 7.08 -23.52 2.20
C ARG A 17 8.50 -24.04 1.99
N THR A 18 9.49 -23.17 2.01
CA THR A 18 10.89 -23.53 1.78
C THR A 18 11.84 -22.90 2.78
N ASP A 19 12.93 -23.58 3.07
CA ASP A 19 14.07 -23.11 3.88
C ASP A 19 15.19 -22.47 3.04
N ARG A 20 15.00 -22.40 1.71
CA ARG A 20 15.97 -21.86 0.74
C ARG A 20 16.04 -20.33 0.81
N THR A 21 16.30 -19.77 1.98
CA THR A 21 16.41 -18.30 2.17
C THR A 21 17.54 -17.66 1.38
N ASP A 22 18.54 -18.47 0.98
CA ASP A 22 19.65 -18.08 0.08
C ASP A 22 19.16 -17.55 -1.29
N GLU A 23 17.97 -17.95 -1.73
CA GLU A 23 17.38 -17.47 -2.98
C GLU A 23 16.98 -15.99 -2.96
N ALA A 24 16.87 -15.38 -1.77
CA ALA A 24 16.57 -13.96 -1.60
C ALA A 24 17.81 -13.06 -1.41
N THR A 25 19.01 -13.61 -1.29
CA THR A 25 20.23 -12.83 -0.99
C THR A 25 20.54 -11.75 -2.03
N TRP A 26 20.15 -11.97 -3.29
CA TRP A 26 20.31 -10.98 -4.34
C TRP A 26 19.42 -9.75 -4.14
N ILE A 27 18.29 -9.91 -3.46
CA ILE A 27 17.35 -8.82 -3.13
C ILE A 27 17.99 -7.96 -2.05
N GLU A 28 18.45 -8.57 -0.94
CA GLU A 28 19.16 -7.89 0.13
C GLU A 28 20.31 -7.04 -0.39
N ALA A 29 21.14 -7.62 -1.26
CA ALA A 29 22.29 -6.95 -1.86
C ALA A 29 21.93 -5.74 -2.75
N ARG A 30 20.68 -5.60 -3.16
CA ARG A 30 20.19 -4.56 -4.08
C ARG A 30 19.16 -3.60 -3.46
N LEU A 31 18.69 -3.86 -2.25
CA LEU A 31 17.84 -2.94 -1.52
C LEU A 31 18.68 -1.79 -0.93
N ARG A 32 18.09 -0.61 -0.88
CA ARG A 32 18.62 0.49 -0.07
C ARG A 32 18.17 0.32 1.39
N PRO A 33 18.85 0.98 2.35
CA PRO A 33 18.40 0.99 3.73
C PRO A 33 16.92 1.40 3.82
N PHE A 34 16.18 0.75 4.71
CA PHE A 34 14.73 0.97 4.85
C PHE A 34 14.41 2.44 5.17
N GLU A 35 15.24 3.07 6.00
CA GLU A 35 15.13 4.47 6.42
C GLU A 35 15.36 5.49 5.29
N SER A 36 15.79 5.03 4.11
CA SER A 36 15.89 5.91 2.94
C SER A 36 14.53 6.31 2.37
N HIS A 37 13.47 5.58 2.73
CA HIS A 37 12.09 5.83 2.31
C HIS A 37 11.93 6.10 0.81
N THR A 38 12.64 5.33 0.00
CA THR A 38 12.58 5.41 -1.47
C THR A 38 12.04 4.12 -2.08
N ALA A 39 11.62 4.14 -3.34
CA ALA A 39 11.20 2.93 -4.03
C ALA A 39 12.27 1.82 -3.94
N ALA A 40 13.57 2.17 -4.01
CA ALA A 40 14.68 1.23 -3.88
C ALA A 40 14.87 0.65 -2.46
N SER A 41 14.16 1.13 -1.44
CA SER A 41 14.11 0.49 -0.12
C SER A 41 13.02 -0.59 -0.02
N VAL A 42 12.16 -0.69 -1.03
CA VAL A 42 11.04 -1.65 -1.10
C VAL A 42 11.25 -2.68 -2.21
N VAL A 43 11.62 -2.24 -3.41
CA VAL A 43 11.91 -3.10 -4.57
C VAL A 43 13.40 -3.08 -4.89
N PRO A 44 14.06 -4.25 -5.15
CA PRO A 44 15.50 -4.29 -5.37
C PRO A 44 15.91 -3.50 -6.62
N GLY A 45 17.04 -2.81 -6.52
CA GLY A 45 17.65 -2.08 -7.63
C GLY A 45 18.23 -2.99 -8.73
N GLY A 46 18.62 -2.39 -9.87
CA GLY A 46 19.33 -3.07 -10.96
C GLY A 46 18.43 -3.63 -12.06
N PHE A 47 17.14 -3.30 -12.08
CA PHE A 47 16.27 -3.48 -13.25
C PHE A 47 16.37 -2.29 -14.20
N GLU A 48 15.97 -2.48 -15.46
CA GLU A 48 15.98 -1.43 -16.47
C GLU A 48 14.97 -0.32 -16.16
N CYS A 49 13.78 -0.70 -15.72
CA CYS A 49 12.67 0.22 -15.43
C CYS A 49 11.85 -0.25 -14.23
N TYR A 50 11.05 0.67 -13.69
CA TYR A 50 10.17 0.42 -12.57
C TYR A 50 8.80 1.07 -12.76
N ALA A 51 7.78 0.43 -12.20
CA ALA A 51 6.44 0.99 -12.07
C ALA A 51 5.90 0.78 -10.66
N ARG A 52 4.96 1.64 -10.25
CA ARG A 52 4.09 1.36 -9.11
C ARG A 52 2.66 1.17 -9.60
N LEU A 53 2.01 0.14 -9.08
CA LEU A 53 0.62 -0.21 -9.33
C LEU A 53 -0.21 0.34 -8.19
N LEU A 54 -1.10 1.27 -8.46
CA LEU A 54 -1.94 1.93 -7.48
C LEU A 54 -3.09 1.02 -7.06
N HIS A 55 -3.23 0.73 -5.76
CA HIS A 55 -4.30 -0.13 -5.28
C HIS A 55 -5.64 0.63 -5.33
N PRO A 56 -6.71 0.03 -5.85
CA PRO A 56 -8.00 0.68 -5.91
C PRO A 56 -8.65 0.76 -4.52
N SER A 57 -9.49 1.76 -4.33
CA SER A 57 -10.41 1.80 -3.20
C SER A 57 -11.70 1.04 -3.51
N THR A 58 -12.49 0.74 -2.47
CA THR A 58 -13.80 0.08 -2.62
C THR A 58 -14.86 1.08 -3.02
N ARG A 59 -15.71 0.74 -4.00
CA ARG A 59 -16.83 1.60 -4.43
C ARG A 59 -17.89 1.73 -3.35
N ARG A 60 -18.38 2.95 -3.16
CA ARG A 60 -19.52 3.24 -2.29
C ARG A 60 -20.82 2.83 -2.98
N GLY A 61 -21.58 1.89 -2.38
CA GLY A 61 -22.82 1.39 -2.94
C GLY A 61 -22.63 0.34 -4.04
N MET A 62 -23.66 -0.49 -4.25
CA MET A 62 -23.61 -1.64 -5.16
C MET A 62 -24.22 -1.35 -6.54
N THR A 63 -24.45 -0.10 -6.91
CA THR A 63 -25.21 0.24 -8.12
C THR A 63 -24.29 0.80 -9.22
N GLY A 64 -24.12 0.00 -10.27
CA GLY A 64 -23.79 0.52 -11.60
C GLY A 64 -22.34 0.72 -11.96
N GLY A 65 -21.38 -0.06 -11.42
CA GLY A 65 -19.98 0.00 -11.83
C GLY A 65 -19.14 -1.13 -11.25
N PRO A 66 -17.86 -1.24 -11.61
CA PRO A 66 -16.95 -2.20 -10.99
C PRO A 66 -16.87 -1.95 -9.47
N PRO A 67 -16.59 -3.00 -8.65
CA PRO A 67 -16.53 -2.86 -7.19
C PRO A 67 -15.39 -1.98 -6.70
N GLU A 68 -14.47 -1.63 -7.60
CA GLU A 68 -13.27 -0.85 -7.36
C GLU A 68 -13.39 0.56 -7.91
N VAL A 69 -12.72 1.51 -7.25
CA VAL A 69 -12.56 2.90 -7.68
C VAL A 69 -11.07 3.17 -7.88
N ARG A 70 -10.70 3.47 -9.10
CA ARG A 70 -9.31 3.80 -9.46
C ARG A 70 -8.94 5.22 -9.03
N TRP A 71 -7.66 5.48 -8.82
CA TRP A 71 -7.17 6.80 -8.39
C TRP A 71 -7.48 7.89 -9.43
N ALA A 72 -7.48 7.55 -10.70
CA ALA A 72 -7.91 8.47 -11.77
C ALA A 72 -9.38 8.91 -11.60
N GLU A 73 -10.27 8.03 -11.16
CA GLU A 73 -11.67 8.37 -10.85
C GLU A 73 -11.77 9.26 -9.61
N VAL A 74 -10.94 8.96 -8.58
CA VAL A 74 -10.83 9.81 -7.38
C VAL A 74 -10.34 11.20 -7.74
N SER A 75 -9.28 11.30 -8.54
CA SER A 75 -8.72 12.55 -9.07
C SER A 75 -9.75 13.36 -9.87
N ALA A 76 -10.52 12.69 -10.73
CA ALA A 76 -11.58 13.32 -11.52
C ALA A 76 -12.70 13.87 -10.62
N TRP A 77 -13.11 13.13 -9.58
CA TRP A 77 -14.13 13.57 -8.65
C TRP A 77 -13.64 14.75 -7.80
N SER A 78 -12.43 14.70 -7.28
CA SER A 78 -11.89 15.74 -6.39
C SER A 78 -11.39 16.99 -7.12
N GLY A 79 -11.13 16.90 -8.43
CA GLY A 79 -10.48 17.97 -9.21
C GLY A 79 -9.00 18.16 -8.90
N VAL A 80 -8.38 17.22 -8.16
CA VAL A 80 -6.94 17.23 -7.86
C VAL A 80 -6.21 16.36 -8.90
N PRO A 81 -5.31 16.93 -9.73
CA PRO A 81 -4.67 16.16 -10.79
C PRO A 81 -3.71 15.11 -10.24
N MET A 82 -3.62 13.98 -10.94
CA MET A 82 -2.62 12.95 -10.71
C MET A 82 -1.21 13.48 -11.02
N SER A 83 -0.26 13.14 -10.16
CA SER A 83 1.18 13.30 -10.42
C SER A 83 1.88 11.94 -10.30
N LYS A 84 3.13 11.82 -10.75
CA LYS A 84 3.89 10.56 -10.67
C LYS A 84 4.13 10.08 -9.24
N ASP A 85 4.19 10.99 -8.29
CA ASP A 85 4.45 10.80 -6.86
C ASP A 85 3.19 10.94 -5.98
N VAL A 86 2.01 11.00 -6.62
CA VAL A 86 0.72 11.15 -5.95
C VAL A 86 0.51 10.06 -4.89
N GLN A 87 -0.09 10.45 -3.77
CA GLN A 87 -0.60 9.54 -2.75
C GLN A 87 -2.12 9.64 -2.66
N PHE A 88 -2.79 8.55 -2.29
CA PHE A 88 -4.26 8.49 -2.32
C PHE A 88 -4.92 9.63 -1.54
N HIS A 89 -4.46 9.90 -0.33
CA HIS A 89 -5.00 10.97 0.50
C HIS A 89 -4.89 12.35 -0.16
N GLN A 90 -3.88 12.61 -1.00
CA GLN A 90 -3.71 13.90 -1.68
C GLN A 90 -4.78 14.16 -2.73
N ILE A 91 -5.27 13.11 -3.38
CA ILE A 91 -6.34 13.20 -4.39
C ILE A 91 -7.73 12.94 -3.80
N ALA A 92 -7.83 12.31 -2.63
CA ALA A 92 -9.10 11.99 -1.99
C ALA A 92 -9.84 13.23 -1.46
N PHE A 93 -9.17 14.40 -1.37
CA PHE A 93 -9.75 15.64 -0.87
C PHE A 93 -9.99 16.64 -1.99
N PRO A 94 -11.27 17.02 -2.19
CA PRO A 94 -11.63 17.96 -3.24
C PRO A 94 -11.10 19.36 -2.92
N ARG A 95 -10.66 20.09 -3.96
CA ARG A 95 -10.24 21.50 -3.85
C ARG A 95 -11.40 22.48 -3.63
N SER A 96 -12.61 22.03 -3.89
CA SER A 96 -13.85 22.79 -3.72
C SER A 96 -14.95 21.88 -3.19
N GLU A 97 -15.99 22.46 -2.63
CA GLU A 97 -17.15 21.72 -2.18
C GLU A 97 -17.75 20.88 -3.33
N GLN A 98 -17.95 19.59 -3.08
CA GLN A 98 -18.52 18.67 -4.06
C GLN A 98 -20.03 18.52 -3.84
N SER A 99 -20.78 18.54 -4.91
CA SER A 99 -22.24 18.34 -4.88
C SER A 99 -22.65 16.88 -4.64
N THR A 100 -21.72 15.95 -4.82
CA THR A 100 -21.96 14.50 -4.66
C THR A 100 -20.96 13.91 -3.65
N PRO A 101 -21.38 12.90 -2.86
CA PRO A 101 -20.47 12.20 -1.99
C PRO A 101 -19.38 11.47 -2.81
N PRO A 102 -18.21 11.19 -2.20
CA PRO A 102 -17.14 10.48 -2.88
C PRO A 102 -17.62 9.09 -3.35
N PRO A 103 -17.25 8.66 -4.59
CA PRO A 103 -17.68 7.37 -5.13
C PRO A 103 -17.02 6.16 -4.44
N TRP A 104 -16.04 6.37 -3.59
CA TRP A 104 -15.37 5.31 -2.83
C TRP A 104 -15.77 5.29 -1.35
N ARG A 105 -15.39 4.20 -0.67
CA ARG A 105 -15.54 3.98 0.76
C ARG A 105 -14.26 3.40 1.33
N GLY A 106 -13.65 4.10 2.27
CA GLY A 106 -12.38 3.70 2.87
C GLY A 106 -11.18 3.97 1.96
N GLU A 107 -10.02 3.69 2.47
CA GLU A 107 -8.76 3.79 1.74
C GLU A 107 -8.49 2.53 0.91
N PRO A 108 -7.57 2.59 -0.06
CA PRO A 108 -7.05 1.40 -0.74
C PRO A 108 -6.46 0.40 0.25
N ALA A 109 -6.49 -0.88 -0.09
CA ALA A 109 -5.82 -1.90 0.72
C ALA A 109 -4.30 -1.66 0.73
N ARG A 110 -3.67 -1.81 1.90
CA ARG A 110 -2.22 -1.71 2.06
C ARG A 110 -1.57 -3.09 2.00
N GLY A 111 -0.39 -3.18 1.43
CA GLY A 111 0.43 -4.38 1.42
C GLY A 111 -0.09 -5.55 0.58
N THR A 112 -1.18 -5.37 -0.17
CA THR A 112 -1.78 -6.42 -0.98
C THR A 112 -2.50 -5.85 -2.20
N LEU A 113 -2.42 -6.56 -3.33
CA LEU A 113 -3.22 -6.29 -4.52
C LEU A 113 -4.65 -6.85 -4.35
N THR A 114 -5.61 -6.33 -5.09
CA THR A 114 -6.88 -7.03 -5.27
C THR A 114 -6.69 -8.29 -6.12
N LEU A 115 -7.61 -9.24 -6.03
CA LEU A 115 -7.54 -10.45 -6.88
C LEU A 115 -7.56 -10.08 -8.38
N GLY A 116 -8.33 -9.05 -8.76
CA GLY A 116 -8.39 -8.57 -10.14
C GLY A 116 -7.05 -8.02 -10.61
N ASP A 117 -6.42 -7.15 -9.81
CA ASP A 117 -5.10 -6.58 -10.13
C ASP A 117 -4.00 -7.64 -10.14
N ALA A 118 -4.03 -8.57 -9.17
CA ALA A 118 -3.08 -9.68 -9.13
C ALA A 118 -3.18 -10.55 -10.38
N THR A 119 -4.40 -10.88 -10.83
CA THR A 119 -4.63 -11.67 -12.04
C THR A 119 -4.12 -10.93 -13.29
N ALA A 120 -4.45 -9.65 -13.45
CA ALA A 120 -3.98 -8.84 -14.58
C ALA A 120 -2.45 -8.68 -14.59
N LEU A 121 -1.84 -8.55 -13.40
CA LEU A 121 -0.39 -8.49 -13.26
C LEU A 121 0.27 -9.83 -13.65
N LEU A 122 -0.29 -10.96 -13.18
CA LEU A 122 0.22 -12.31 -13.51
C LEU A 122 0.27 -12.56 -15.02
N GLU A 123 -0.74 -12.12 -15.77
CA GLU A 123 -0.76 -12.24 -17.24
C GLU A 123 0.42 -11.53 -17.88
N SER A 124 0.76 -10.32 -17.43
CA SER A 124 1.91 -9.58 -17.93
C SER A 124 3.22 -10.23 -17.48
N LEU A 125 3.38 -10.54 -16.22
CA LEU A 125 4.61 -11.13 -15.67
C LEU A 125 4.97 -12.47 -16.31
N THR A 126 3.96 -13.30 -16.63
CA THR A 126 4.16 -14.61 -17.27
C THR A 126 4.83 -14.47 -18.64
N ARG A 127 4.52 -13.43 -19.39
CA ARG A 127 5.13 -13.17 -20.71
C ARG A 127 6.58 -12.71 -20.64
N HIS A 128 7.01 -12.25 -19.47
CA HIS A 128 8.32 -11.62 -19.26
C HIS A 128 9.25 -12.43 -18.35
N THR A 129 9.07 -13.75 -18.28
CA THR A 129 9.98 -14.68 -17.62
C THR A 129 10.12 -15.97 -18.40
N SER A 130 11.29 -16.59 -18.35
CA SER A 130 11.52 -17.93 -18.88
C SER A 130 11.23 -19.04 -17.85
N THR A 131 10.93 -18.69 -16.61
CA THR A 131 10.73 -19.63 -15.50
C THR A 131 9.40 -19.47 -14.76
N PRO A 132 8.25 -19.36 -15.46
CA PRO A 132 6.95 -19.12 -14.81
C PRO A 132 6.51 -20.26 -13.90
N SER A 133 7.04 -21.47 -14.06
CA SER A 133 6.78 -22.63 -13.18
C SER A 133 7.65 -22.64 -11.91
N ARG A 134 8.56 -21.68 -11.74
CA ARG A 134 9.49 -21.61 -10.61
C ARG A 134 9.62 -20.18 -10.13
N CYS A 135 8.73 -19.78 -9.23
CA CYS A 135 8.71 -18.48 -8.58
C CYS A 135 8.88 -18.63 -7.07
N TRP A 136 9.30 -17.57 -6.46
CA TRP A 136 9.50 -17.42 -5.03
C TRP A 136 8.56 -16.36 -4.50
N PHE A 137 8.00 -16.59 -3.29
CA PHE A 137 6.99 -15.74 -2.69
C PHE A 137 7.35 -15.49 -1.24
N GLY A 138 7.62 -14.25 -0.88
CA GLY A 138 7.87 -13.80 0.47
C GLY A 138 6.59 -13.21 1.08
N VAL A 139 6.12 -13.78 2.17
CA VAL A 139 4.99 -13.27 2.95
C VAL A 139 5.52 -12.69 4.24
N TRP A 140 5.14 -11.46 4.57
CA TRP A 140 5.60 -10.81 5.78
C TRP A 140 5.22 -11.61 7.03
N ASP A 141 6.22 -11.87 7.88
CA ASP A 141 6.06 -12.67 9.09
C ASP A 141 5.10 -12.03 10.13
N GLY A 142 4.97 -10.71 10.13
CA GLY A 142 4.14 -9.96 11.07
C GLY A 142 2.63 -10.09 10.87
N TYR A 143 2.13 -10.69 9.80
CA TYR A 143 0.68 -10.93 9.65
C TYR A 143 0.13 -11.94 10.66
N GLY A 144 0.97 -12.72 11.31
CA GLY A 144 0.58 -13.72 12.30
C GLY A 144 -0.26 -14.88 11.74
N GLY A 145 -0.16 -16.03 12.35
CA GLY A 145 -1.03 -17.16 12.05
C GLY A 145 -0.73 -17.95 10.75
N TRP A 146 0.18 -17.52 9.88
CA TRP A 146 0.57 -18.29 8.69
C TRP A 146 1.21 -19.63 9.05
N GLU A 147 2.09 -19.66 10.05
CA GLU A 147 2.72 -20.89 10.53
C GLU A 147 1.70 -21.89 11.12
N SER A 148 0.67 -21.37 11.81
CA SER A 148 -0.40 -22.20 12.37
C SER A 148 -1.33 -22.76 11.31
N ARG A 149 -1.44 -22.11 10.14
CA ARG A 149 -2.30 -22.53 9.02
C ARG A 149 -1.69 -23.65 8.21
N GLU A 150 -0.36 -23.64 8.02
CA GLU A 150 0.36 -24.70 7.29
C GLU A 150 0.29 -26.05 8.01
N THR A 151 0.21 -26.06 9.33
CA THR A 151 0.28 -27.28 10.16
C THR A 151 -1.08 -27.75 10.68
N GLY A 152 -2.16 -26.98 10.47
CA GLY A 152 -3.48 -27.29 11.02
C GLY A 152 -3.55 -27.24 12.55
N GLY A 153 -2.56 -26.60 13.22
CA GLY A 153 -2.46 -26.50 14.67
C GLY A 153 -1.37 -25.52 15.10
N PRO A 154 -1.19 -25.28 16.41
CA PRO A 154 -0.11 -24.45 16.88
C PRO A 154 1.24 -24.97 16.38
N PRO A 155 2.25 -24.10 16.14
CA PRO A 155 3.56 -24.51 15.68
C PRO A 155 4.07 -25.67 16.53
N ARG A 156 4.52 -26.76 15.92
CA ARG A 156 5.14 -27.86 16.66
C ARG A 156 6.35 -27.27 17.36
N SER A 157 6.29 -27.21 18.68
CA SER A 157 7.31 -26.61 19.52
C SER A 157 8.69 -27.16 19.16
N GLY A 158 9.61 -26.28 18.73
CA GLY A 158 11.03 -26.54 18.67
C GLY A 158 11.72 -26.43 17.30
N VAL A 159 11.01 -26.23 16.19
CA VAL A 159 11.67 -26.01 14.89
C VAL A 159 11.14 -24.69 14.30
N GLU A 160 11.87 -23.62 14.52
CA GLU A 160 11.64 -22.36 13.83
C GLU A 160 12.13 -22.49 12.39
N MET A 161 11.22 -22.35 11.42
CA MET A 161 11.60 -22.36 10.00
C MET A 161 12.40 -21.11 9.68
N PRO A 162 13.49 -21.21 8.89
CA PRO A 162 14.26 -20.06 8.48
C PRO A 162 13.39 -18.98 7.78
N LYS A 163 13.70 -17.72 8.06
CA LYS A 163 13.05 -16.55 7.46
C LYS A 163 14.05 -15.81 6.57
N VAL A 164 13.55 -15.15 5.56
CA VAL A 164 14.33 -14.17 4.79
C VAL A 164 14.36 -12.89 5.59
N GLU A 165 15.54 -12.50 6.06
CA GLU A 165 15.77 -11.23 6.75
C GLU A 165 16.20 -10.19 5.72
N LEU A 166 15.42 -9.12 5.56
CA LEU A 166 15.71 -7.97 4.72
C LEU A 166 15.72 -6.69 5.58
N PRO A 167 16.29 -5.58 5.11
CA PRO A 167 16.23 -4.32 5.83
C PRO A 167 14.81 -3.94 6.24
N GLY A 168 14.53 -3.93 7.55
CA GLY A 168 13.25 -3.54 8.14
C GLY A 168 12.13 -4.59 8.14
N ARG A 169 12.27 -5.74 7.47
CA ARG A 169 11.22 -6.76 7.37
C ARG A 169 11.78 -8.18 7.30
N SER A 170 11.03 -9.14 7.91
CA SER A 170 11.28 -10.58 7.77
C SER A 170 10.14 -11.27 7.01
N TYR A 171 10.46 -12.27 6.21
CA TYR A 171 9.50 -12.95 5.35
C TYR A 171 9.57 -14.47 5.50
N LEU A 172 8.40 -15.10 5.50
CA LEU A 172 8.25 -16.52 5.28
C LEU A 172 8.37 -16.79 3.77
N LEU A 173 9.26 -17.70 3.37
CA LEU A 173 9.52 -17.95 1.94
C LEU A 173 8.79 -19.19 1.44
N TYR A 174 8.12 -19.04 0.30
CA TYR A 174 7.42 -20.10 -0.44
C TYR A 174 7.95 -20.18 -1.86
N LYS A 175 7.74 -21.32 -2.51
CA LYS A 175 8.06 -21.55 -3.92
C LYS A 175 6.90 -22.22 -4.64
N GLY A 176 6.76 -21.99 -5.93
CA GLY A 176 5.73 -22.60 -6.77
C GLY A 176 5.67 -21.98 -8.16
N PRO A 177 4.68 -22.35 -8.97
CA PRO A 177 4.41 -21.68 -10.22
C PRO A 177 3.87 -20.27 -9.98
N ILE A 178 3.94 -19.41 -10.98
CA ILE A 178 3.64 -17.95 -10.87
C ILE A 178 2.21 -17.68 -10.37
N ASP A 179 1.23 -18.51 -10.75
CA ASP A 179 -0.16 -18.42 -10.30
C ASP A 179 -0.35 -18.73 -8.81
N GLY A 180 0.67 -19.30 -8.16
CA GLY A 180 0.76 -19.44 -6.71
C GLY A 180 0.66 -18.10 -5.97
N ALA A 181 0.97 -16.96 -6.61
CA ALA A 181 0.79 -15.63 -6.01
C ALA A 181 -0.66 -15.31 -5.60
N THR A 182 -1.65 -15.98 -6.17
CA THR A 182 -3.07 -15.83 -5.82
C THR A 182 -3.60 -16.93 -4.89
N ALA A 183 -2.75 -17.84 -4.43
CA ALA A 183 -3.15 -18.93 -3.53
C ALA A 183 -3.32 -18.50 -2.06
N PHE A 184 -2.77 -17.35 -1.65
CA PHE A 184 -2.81 -16.86 -0.29
C PHE A 184 -4.17 -16.18 0.01
N SER A 185 -5.24 -16.99 0.23
CA SER A 185 -6.62 -16.50 0.28
C SER A 185 -7.33 -16.63 1.64
N GLU A 186 -6.69 -17.21 2.66
CA GLU A 186 -7.31 -17.41 3.97
C GLU A 186 -6.59 -16.65 5.09
N PRO A 187 -7.32 -16.00 6.03
CA PRO A 187 -8.76 -15.80 6.15
C PRO A 187 -9.31 -14.72 5.21
N SER A 188 -8.44 -13.98 4.55
CA SER A 188 -8.73 -12.96 3.54
C SER A 188 -7.69 -13.07 2.43
N PHE A 189 -8.06 -12.68 1.22
CA PHE A 189 -7.13 -12.66 0.11
C PHE A 189 -5.95 -11.75 0.41
N GLN A 190 -4.74 -12.29 0.24
CA GLN A 190 -3.46 -11.62 0.43
C GLN A 190 -2.54 -12.02 -0.70
N THR A 191 -1.92 -11.08 -1.39
CA THR A 191 -0.79 -11.39 -2.28
C THR A 191 0.51 -11.49 -1.49
N PRO A 192 1.52 -12.24 -1.96
CA PRO A 192 2.85 -12.17 -1.37
C PRO A 192 3.35 -10.71 -1.36
N ASN A 193 4.07 -10.33 -0.31
CA ASN A 193 4.67 -9.01 -0.21
C ASN A 193 5.86 -8.86 -1.16
N LEU A 194 6.56 -9.96 -1.42
CA LEU A 194 7.74 -9.98 -2.27
C LEU A 194 7.73 -11.24 -3.12
N TRP A 195 7.83 -11.12 -4.46
CA TRP A 195 7.81 -12.29 -5.34
C TRP A 195 8.60 -12.06 -6.62
N TRP A 196 9.25 -13.12 -7.09
CA TRP A 196 10.14 -13.09 -8.26
C TRP A 196 10.28 -14.48 -8.89
N PRO A 197 10.58 -14.59 -10.19
CA PRO A 197 10.88 -15.85 -10.86
C PRO A 197 12.34 -16.27 -10.62
N SER A 198 12.64 -17.56 -10.85
CA SER A 198 14.00 -18.08 -10.67
C SER A 198 15.03 -17.44 -11.61
N ASP A 199 14.62 -16.93 -12.77
CA ASP A 199 15.52 -16.20 -13.68
C ASP A 199 15.71 -14.72 -13.27
N ARG A 200 15.01 -14.26 -12.21
CA ARG A 200 15.10 -12.88 -11.67
C ARG A 200 14.81 -11.80 -12.71
N SER A 201 14.03 -12.12 -13.74
CA SER A 201 13.69 -11.19 -14.81
C SER A 201 12.84 -10.00 -14.34
N TRP A 202 12.14 -10.16 -13.22
CA TRP A 202 11.37 -9.12 -12.55
C TRP A 202 11.28 -9.38 -11.03
N CYS A 203 10.87 -8.36 -10.30
CA CYS A 203 10.52 -8.45 -8.88
C CYS A 203 9.30 -7.58 -8.58
N VAL A 204 8.34 -8.14 -7.86
CA VAL A 204 7.16 -7.43 -7.33
C VAL A 204 7.33 -7.25 -5.84
N ALA A 205 7.03 -6.07 -5.32
CA ALA A 205 7.16 -5.74 -3.91
C ALA A 205 5.99 -4.87 -3.42
N SER A 206 5.22 -5.39 -2.46
CA SER A 206 4.12 -4.71 -1.76
C SER A 206 4.54 -4.47 -0.31
N GLU A 207 4.92 -3.23 0.03
CA GLU A 207 5.20 -2.87 1.43
C GLU A 207 3.89 -2.79 2.21
N ILE A 208 3.87 -3.35 3.42
CA ILE A 208 2.65 -3.51 4.23
C ILE A 208 1.93 -2.20 4.58
N ASP A 209 2.66 -1.09 4.58
CA ASP A 209 2.15 0.24 4.93
C ASP A 209 1.80 1.08 3.70
N LEU A 210 2.03 0.57 2.46
CA LEU A 210 1.78 1.30 1.22
C LEU A 210 0.50 0.79 0.51
N ASP A 211 -0.23 1.74 -0.06
CA ASP A 211 -1.43 1.52 -0.88
C ASP A 211 -1.10 1.39 -2.39
N TRP A 212 0.11 0.91 -2.69
CA TRP A 212 0.58 0.53 -4.02
C TRP A 212 1.63 -0.59 -3.96
N THR A 213 1.86 -1.21 -5.09
CA THR A 213 2.86 -2.26 -5.30
C THR A 213 3.90 -1.82 -6.31
N TYR A 214 5.17 -2.05 -6.03
CA TYR A 214 6.25 -1.80 -6.99
C TYR A 214 6.53 -3.02 -7.85
N VAL A 215 6.88 -2.78 -9.11
CA VAL A 215 7.40 -3.79 -10.03
C VAL A 215 8.67 -3.27 -10.67
N GLY A 216 9.76 -4.02 -10.52
CA GLY A 216 11.01 -3.81 -11.27
C GLY A 216 11.18 -4.87 -12.34
N GLY A 217 11.61 -4.49 -13.55
CA GLY A 217 11.79 -5.42 -14.65
C GLY A 217 12.41 -4.80 -15.89
N SER A 218 12.27 -5.48 -17.03
CA SER A 218 12.71 -4.95 -18.32
C SER A 218 11.84 -3.78 -18.76
N THR A 219 12.36 -2.93 -19.64
CA THR A 219 11.60 -1.84 -20.27
C THR A 219 10.32 -2.37 -20.91
N ALA A 220 10.39 -3.52 -21.59
CA ALA A 220 9.24 -4.14 -22.25
C ALA A 220 8.14 -4.54 -21.24
N LEU A 221 8.49 -5.13 -20.09
CA LEU A 221 7.52 -5.45 -19.04
C LEU A 221 6.87 -4.17 -18.51
N ILE A 222 7.65 -3.17 -18.16
CA ILE A 222 7.11 -1.95 -17.57
C ILE A 222 6.19 -1.21 -18.55
N GLN A 223 6.55 -1.15 -19.83
CA GLN A 223 5.67 -0.61 -20.87
C GLN A 223 4.37 -1.41 -21.00
N ASP A 224 4.42 -2.74 -20.92
CA ASP A 224 3.25 -3.60 -20.93
C ASP A 224 2.31 -3.28 -19.75
N LEU A 225 2.86 -3.10 -18.54
CA LEU A 225 2.08 -2.72 -17.36
C LEU A 225 1.46 -1.32 -17.49
N LEU A 226 2.21 -0.34 -17.96
CA LEU A 226 1.72 1.04 -18.15
C LEU A 226 0.60 1.15 -19.19
N HIS A 227 0.54 0.23 -20.15
CA HIS A 227 -0.51 0.18 -21.17
C HIS A 227 -1.67 -0.78 -20.83
N ASN A 228 -1.55 -1.56 -19.74
CA ASN A 228 -2.59 -2.50 -19.33
C ASN A 228 -3.77 -1.76 -18.69
N ARG A 229 -4.90 -1.71 -19.41
CA ARG A 229 -6.11 -1.01 -18.95
C ARG A 229 -6.78 -1.64 -17.72
N SER A 230 -6.44 -2.86 -17.37
CA SER A 230 -6.92 -3.53 -16.16
C SER A 230 -6.16 -3.12 -14.91
N LEU A 231 -5.01 -2.44 -15.06
CA LEU A 231 -4.17 -1.95 -13.98
C LEU A 231 -4.12 -0.42 -14.00
N GLU A 232 -3.88 0.19 -12.86
CA GLU A 232 -3.53 1.60 -12.77
C GLU A 232 -2.07 1.71 -12.36
N ALA A 233 -1.21 1.90 -13.34
CA ALA A 233 0.24 1.92 -13.18
C ALA A 233 0.83 3.28 -13.53
N VAL A 234 1.85 3.70 -12.78
CA VAL A 234 2.65 4.90 -13.06
C VAL A 234 4.13 4.55 -13.05
N PRO A 235 4.95 5.17 -13.91
CA PRO A 235 6.39 4.96 -13.90
C PRO A 235 6.99 5.54 -12.62
N VAL A 236 8.05 4.91 -12.11
CA VAL A 236 8.76 5.35 -10.89
C VAL A 236 10.26 5.16 -11.05
N GLU A 237 11.03 6.07 -10.46
CA GLU A 237 12.48 5.94 -10.35
C GLU A 237 12.86 5.31 -9.00
N PRO A 238 13.95 4.55 -8.91
CA PRO A 238 14.43 3.97 -7.65
C PRO A 238 14.64 4.98 -6.51
N SER A 239 14.92 6.23 -6.87
CA SER A 239 15.13 7.35 -5.94
C SER A 239 13.86 8.08 -5.52
N ASP A 240 12.72 7.80 -6.16
CA ASP A 240 11.46 8.45 -5.82
C ASP A 240 11.02 8.07 -4.40
N SER A 241 10.50 9.04 -3.63
CA SER A 241 10.05 8.82 -2.26
C SER A 241 8.84 7.88 -2.23
N CYS A 242 8.85 6.94 -1.30
CA CYS A 242 7.72 6.04 -1.05
C CYS A 242 6.87 6.46 0.16
N VAL A 243 7.18 7.58 0.81
CA VAL A 243 6.42 8.10 1.95
C VAL A 243 6.08 9.57 1.72
N PHE A 244 4.99 10.00 2.32
CA PHE A 244 4.71 11.42 2.47
C PHE A 244 5.72 11.99 3.48
N GLN A 245 6.69 12.76 3.01
CA GLN A 245 7.61 13.46 3.89
C GLN A 245 6.98 14.78 4.35
N LEU A 246 6.56 14.82 5.61
CA LEU A 246 6.44 16.10 6.31
C LEU A 246 7.82 16.77 6.26
N ALA A 247 7.88 18.05 5.89
CA ALA A 247 9.14 18.77 6.00
C ALA A 247 9.66 18.65 7.44
N ALA A 248 10.92 18.29 7.60
CA ALA A 248 11.50 17.96 8.91
C ALA A 248 11.29 19.06 9.98
N ALA A 249 11.15 20.31 9.54
CA ALA A 249 10.86 21.45 10.43
C ALA A 249 9.44 21.43 11.04
N ASP A 250 8.48 20.72 10.43
CA ASP A 250 7.08 20.73 10.85
C ASP A 250 6.66 19.44 11.55
N ALA A 251 7.44 18.35 11.40
CA ALA A 251 7.11 17.03 11.94
C ALA A 251 6.80 17.05 13.45
N PRO A 252 7.55 17.73 14.33
CA PRO A 252 7.23 17.78 15.75
C PRO A 252 5.87 18.45 16.02
N THR A 253 5.57 19.56 15.34
CA THR A 253 4.30 20.29 15.50
C THR A 253 3.10 19.45 15.09
N PHE A 254 3.23 18.66 14.01
CA PHE A 254 2.16 17.79 13.56
C PHE A 254 1.97 16.54 14.45
N LEU A 255 3.03 15.99 15.01
CA LEU A 255 2.94 14.89 15.98
C LEU A 255 2.24 15.36 17.26
N GLU A 256 2.65 16.51 17.82
CA GLU A 256 1.99 17.12 18.98
C GLU A 256 0.52 17.44 18.71
N ALA A 257 0.21 17.94 17.50
CA ALA A 257 -1.15 18.22 17.08
C ALA A 257 -2.01 16.95 16.98
N THR A 258 -1.45 15.85 16.49
CA THR A 258 -2.14 14.56 16.43
C THR A 258 -2.49 14.04 17.82
N ASP A 259 -1.55 14.06 18.74
CA ASP A 259 -1.78 13.66 20.15
C ASP A 259 -2.81 14.54 20.83
N THR A 260 -2.76 15.86 20.59
CA THR A 260 -3.72 16.82 21.12
C THR A 260 -5.11 16.56 20.56
N LEU A 261 -5.22 16.30 19.25
CA LEU A 261 -6.49 16.01 18.60
C LEU A 261 -7.14 14.75 19.16
N TRP A 262 -6.37 13.66 19.39
CA TRP A 262 -6.87 12.44 20.01
C TRP A 262 -7.34 12.64 21.45
N ARG A 263 -6.61 13.45 22.22
CA ARG A 263 -6.92 13.72 23.63
C ARG A 263 -8.09 14.68 23.79
N ASP A 264 -8.07 15.79 23.07
CA ASP A 264 -8.94 16.95 23.32
C ASP A 264 -10.06 17.09 22.27
N GLY A 265 -9.96 16.37 21.16
CA GLY A 265 -10.95 16.39 20.06
C GLY A 265 -10.81 17.56 19.11
N THR A 266 -9.98 18.54 19.42
CA THR A 266 -9.71 19.71 18.56
C THR A 266 -8.26 20.13 18.65
N VAL A 267 -7.72 20.66 17.56
CA VAL A 267 -6.41 21.29 17.52
C VAL A 267 -6.39 22.42 16.49
N THR A 268 -5.69 23.49 16.81
CA THR A 268 -5.39 24.60 15.87
C THR A 268 -3.87 24.69 15.71
N ILE A 269 -3.41 24.64 14.46
CA ILE A 269 -2.01 24.80 14.10
C ILE A 269 -1.86 26.14 13.39
N SER A 270 -1.13 27.05 13.99
CA SER A 270 -0.80 28.35 13.37
C SER A 270 0.54 28.26 12.67
N THR A 271 0.56 28.69 11.42
CA THR A 271 1.76 28.76 10.58
C THR A 271 1.98 30.19 10.08
N THR A 272 3.13 30.47 9.52
CA THR A 272 3.41 31.76 8.87
C THR A 272 2.53 32.05 7.67
N LEU A 273 1.89 31.04 7.10
CA LEU A 273 1.06 31.12 5.90
C LEU A 273 -0.44 31.16 6.19
N GLY A 274 -0.85 30.70 7.37
CA GLY A 274 -2.25 30.63 7.77
C GLY A 274 -2.48 29.70 8.95
N GLU A 275 -3.73 29.34 9.16
CA GLU A 275 -4.18 28.48 10.25
C GLU A 275 -4.82 27.19 9.70
N ILE A 276 -4.59 26.09 10.40
CA ILE A 276 -5.22 24.79 10.19
C ILE A 276 -5.98 24.46 11.46
N GLU A 277 -7.26 24.20 11.35
CA GLU A 277 -8.10 23.70 12.44
C GLU A 277 -8.52 22.26 12.13
N ALA A 278 -8.34 21.36 13.08
CA ALA A 278 -8.81 20.00 12.99
C ALA A 278 -9.75 19.68 14.15
N ILE A 279 -10.86 19.02 13.84
CA ILE A 279 -11.89 18.62 14.81
C ILE A 279 -12.16 17.11 14.61
N LEU A 280 -11.98 16.35 15.68
CA LEU A 280 -12.29 14.93 15.75
C LEU A 280 -13.58 14.74 16.53
N THR A 281 -14.62 14.22 15.88
CA THR A 281 -15.91 13.95 16.52
C THR A 281 -16.20 12.44 16.51
N GLY A 282 -16.68 11.95 17.66
CA GLY A 282 -16.90 10.52 17.91
C GLY A 282 -15.73 9.89 18.67
N ARG A 283 -16.02 8.85 19.42
CA ARG A 283 -15.01 8.02 20.12
C ARG A 283 -15.39 6.56 19.92
N GLY A 284 -14.42 5.73 19.54
CA GLY A 284 -14.60 4.30 19.33
C GLY A 284 -14.20 3.85 17.93
N LEU A 285 -14.88 2.83 17.39
CA LEU A 285 -14.53 2.21 16.11
C LEU A 285 -14.72 3.11 14.87
N ARG A 286 -15.45 4.24 15.02
CA ARG A 286 -15.64 5.22 13.95
C ARG A 286 -15.62 6.63 14.51
N SER A 287 -14.73 7.44 13.97
CA SER A 287 -14.61 8.86 14.27
C SER A 287 -14.71 9.66 12.97
N THR A 288 -15.16 10.91 13.05
CA THR A 288 -15.14 11.82 11.91
C THR A 288 -14.09 12.90 12.15
N LEU A 289 -13.13 13.01 11.24
CA LEU A 289 -12.13 14.06 11.23
C LEU A 289 -12.55 15.15 10.24
N ALA A 290 -12.72 16.36 10.73
CA ALA A 290 -12.93 17.55 9.91
C ALA A 290 -11.70 18.44 10.01
N ILE A 291 -11.13 18.86 8.88
CA ILE A 291 -10.00 19.77 8.82
C ILE A 291 -10.38 20.98 7.97
N SER A 292 -10.14 22.16 8.49
CA SER A 292 -10.27 23.42 7.75
C SER A 292 -8.95 24.17 7.77
N TRP A 293 -8.70 24.95 6.72
CA TRP A 293 -7.52 25.82 6.65
C TRP A 293 -7.90 27.18 6.09
N LYS A 294 -7.20 28.20 6.55
CA LYS A 294 -7.40 29.59 6.14
C LYS A 294 -6.06 30.27 5.97
N ARG A 295 -5.82 30.86 4.80
CA ARG A 295 -4.60 31.63 4.51
C ARG A 295 -4.69 33.06 5.07
N HIS A 296 -3.57 33.61 5.47
CA HIS A 296 -3.47 35.03 5.86
C HIS A 296 -3.74 36.00 4.68
N GLY A 297 -3.45 35.59 3.45
CA GLY A 297 -3.67 36.38 2.23
C GLY A 297 -5.01 36.15 1.51
N GLY A 298 -5.92 35.37 2.11
CA GLY A 298 -7.18 34.96 1.48
C GLY A 298 -7.11 33.55 0.91
N GLY A 299 -8.26 32.92 0.78
CA GLY A 299 -8.41 31.51 0.43
C GLY A 299 -8.53 30.60 1.66
N SER A 300 -9.47 29.70 1.61
CA SER A 300 -9.74 28.72 2.65
C SER A 300 -10.27 27.43 2.03
N GLY A 301 -10.19 26.35 2.78
CA GLY A 301 -10.76 25.07 2.39
C GLY A 301 -11.16 24.27 3.61
N ARG A 302 -11.94 23.22 3.38
CA ARG A 302 -12.36 22.27 4.40
C ARG A 302 -12.44 20.87 3.80
N CYS A 303 -12.08 19.87 4.57
CA CYS A 303 -12.30 18.46 4.24
C CYS A 303 -12.84 17.71 5.46
N THR A 304 -13.49 16.58 5.21
CA THR A 304 -14.03 15.71 6.26
C THR A 304 -13.85 14.26 5.83
N THR A 305 -13.35 13.43 6.74
CA THR A 305 -13.20 11.99 6.52
C THR A 305 -13.69 11.20 7.72
N THR A 306 -13.97 9.92 7.53
CA THR A 306 -14.29 9.00 8.61
C THR A 306 -13.06 8.13 8.86
N LEU A 307 -12.63 8.07 10.12
CA LEU A 307 -11.55 7.22 10.60
C LEU A 307 -12.16 5.96 11.20
N ASP A 308 -11.63 4.81 10.83
CA ASP A 308 -11.94 3.53 11.46
C ASP A 308 -10.78 3.18 12.41
N GLY A 309 -11.03 3.26 13.73
CA GLY A 309 -10.00 3.01 14.76
C GLY A 309 -9.14 4.22 15.12
N SER A 310 -7.97 3.96 15.73
CA SER A 310 -7.01 4.96 16.21
C SER A 310 -5.88 5.19 15.20
N ASP A 311 -6.21 5.65 13.98
CA ASP A 311 -5.23 5.83 12.93
C ASP A 311 -4.55 7.21 13.04
N SER A 312 -3.50 7.30 13.88
CA SER A 312 -2.71 8.52 14.08
C SER A 312 -1.94 8.93 12.83
N ASP A 313 -1.51 7.96 12.01
CA ASP A 313 -0.75 8.23 10.78
C ASP A 313 -1.64 8.89 9.74
N LEU A 314 -2.90 8.46 9.68
CA LEU A 314 -3.91 9.08 8.82
C LEU A 314 -4.16 10.54 9.21
N ILE A 315 -4.31 10.83 10.49
CA ILE A 315 -4.47 12.21 10.97
C ILE A 315 -3.25 13.07 10.60
N GLY A 316 -2.04 12.54 10.79
CA GLY A 316 -0.80 13.21 10.40
C GLY A 316 -0.77 13.52 8.90
N ALA A 317 -1.15 12.56 8.05
CA ALA A 317 -1.24 12.74 6.61
C ALA A 317 -2.25 13.84 6.22
N PHE A 318 -3.41 13.90 6.88
CA PHE A 318 -4.43 14.92 6.63
C PHE A 318 -4.00 16.33 7.05
N LEU A 319 -3.35 16.46 8.20
CA LEU A 319 -2.78 17.72 8.66
C LEU A 319 -1.68 18.22 7.70
N GLY A 320 -0.83 17.30 7.25
CA GLY A 320 0.21 17.59 6.24
C GLY A 320 -0.37 18.10 4.93
N MET A 321 -1.45 17.50 4.45
CA MET A 321 -2.16 17.95 3.25
C MET A 321 -2.79 19.34 3.42
N ALA A 322 -3.41 19.62 4.55
CA ALA A 322 -3.96 20.96 4.82
C ALA A 322 -2.85 22.03 4.78
N ARG A 323 -1.66 21.70 5.31
CA ARG A 323 -0.46 22.55 5.22
C ARG A 323 -0.03 22.76 3.76
N GLU A 324 0.02 21.69 2.93
CA GLU A 324 0.35 21.86 1.51
C GLU A 324 -0.64 22.77 0.78
N ASN A 325 -1.92 22.69 1.11
CA ASN A 325 -2.91 23.60 0.55
C ASN A 325 -2.72 25.06 1.00
N LEU A 326 -2.10 25.29 2.17
CA LEU A 326 -1.65 26.62 2.56
C LEU A 326 -0.43 27.10 1.74
N LEU A 327 0.45 26.20 1.32
CA LEU A 327 1.66 26.49 0.54
C LEU A 327 1.40 26.75 -0.96
N ARG A 328 0.37 26.12 -1.52
CA ARG A 328 0.06 26.25 -2.95
C ARG A 328 -0.62 27.59 -3.24
N SER A 329 0.14 28.46 -3.90
CA SER A 329 -0.34 29.75 -4.41
C SER A 329 -1.19 29.60 -5.66
#